data_7a56b7c89a31db2c0e7b92ae0f66aa3c
#
_entry.id   7a56b7c89a31db2c0e7b92ae0f66aa3c
#
_cell.length_a   1.000
_cell.length_b   1.000
_cell.length_c   1.000
_cell.angle_alpha   90.00
_cell.angle_beta   90.00
_cell.angle_gamma   90.00
#
_symmetry.space_group_name_H-M   'P 1'
#
loop_
_entity.id
_entity.type
_entity.pdbx_description
1 polymer ?
#
loop_
_entity_poly.entity_id
_entity_poly.type
_entity_poly.pdbx_seq_one_letter_code
_entity_poly.pdbx_strand_id
1 'polypeptide(L)'
;QEYTGDVTNIDWANVAKTKAQEKVSPWTVAVTGLTNGSQYAVRAYATTSTGDIYGSVETFTASAPEAISIADLVTKIKATTEVTPIDNDYIIQGIICGDPEAQNCSYGTLYVMTKGATTAGNALTLYNTTIKPETYSLGDEIKVTLRKESAKMQVYNSAPQISGFDAAEVEKISSGNNVQPVTITAVSYTHL
;
A
#
# COMPACT_ATOMS: atom_id res chain seq x y z
N GLN A 1 11.40 7.64 19.69
CA GLN A 1 11.25 7.20 21.09
C GLN A 1 9.78 7.12 21.44
N GLU A 2 9.35 5.99 21.98
CA GLU A 2 8.04 5.87 22.64
C GLU A 2 8.02 6.73 23.91
N TYR A 3 6.92 7.41 24.18
CA TYR A 3 6.76 8.23 25.36
C TYR A 3 5.32 8.21 25.86
N THR A 4 5.18 8.50 27.15
CA THR A 4 3.88 8.72 27.80
C THR A 4 3.92 10.07 28.50
N GLY A 5 2.91 10.91 28.30
CA GLY A 5 2.83 12.24 28.91
C GLY A 5 3.46 13.34 28.06
N ASP A 6 4.38 14.13 28.63
CA ASP A 6 4.96 15.30 27.98
C ASP A 6 6.26 14.98 27.24
N VAL A 7 6.36 15.40 25.98
CA VAL A 7 7.56 15.25 25.12
C VAL A 7 8.79 15.95 25.69
N THR A 8 8.62 16.93 26.57
CA THR A 8 9.74 17.62 27.24
C THR A 8 10.52 16.73 28.19
N ASN A 9 9.91 15.61 28.64
CA ASN A 9 10.52 14.64 29.56
C ASN A 9 11.31 13.53 28.85
N ILE A 10 11.42 13.57 27.52
CA ILE A 10 12.17 12.55 26.78
C ILE A 10 13.68 12.74 26.98
N ASP A 11 14.35 11.70 27.45
CA ASP A 11 15.82 11.66 27.50
C ASP A 11 16.41 11.41 26.11
N TRP A 12 16.59 12.48 25.37
CA TRP A 12 17.11 12.43 24.00
C TRP A 12 18.56 11.95 23.90
N ALA A 13 19.31 11.89 25.00
CA ALA A 13 20.67 11.37 24.98
C ALA A 13 20.69 9.85 24.77
N ASN A 14 19.68 9.15 25.27
CA ASN A 14 19.56 7.70 25.27
C ASN A 14 18.55 7.13 24.25
N VAL A 15 18.05 7.95 23.31
CA VAL A 15 17.16 7.45 22.27
C VAL A 15 17.90 6.73 21.16
N ALA A 16 17.22 5.77 20.52
CA ALA A 16 17.73 5.10 19.32
C ALA A 16 17.95 6.12 18.20
N LYS A 17 19.09 6.05 17.53
CA LYS A 17 19.43 6.89 16.38
C LYS A 17 19.56 6.04 15.13
N THR A 18 18.81 6.40 14.09
CA THR A 18 18.90 5.75 12.78
C THR A 18 19.50 6.73 11.76
N LYS A 19 20.53 6.30 11.05
CA LYS A 19 21.23 7.11 10.05
C LYS A 19 20.56 6.95 8.69
N ALA A 20 20.27 8.06 8.00
CA ALA A 20 19.88 8.00 6.59
C ALA A 20 21.03 7.44 5.75
N GLN A 21 20.71 6.53 4.84
CA GLN A 21 21.73 5.87 4.00
C GLN A 21 22.20 6.76 2.85
N GLU A 22 21.36 7.68 2.39
CA GLU A 22 21.63 8.56 1.27
C GLU A 22 21.74 10.02 1.71
N LYS A 23 22.61 10.79 1.02
CA LYS A 23 22.83 12.21 1.29
C LYS A 23 22.04 13.10 0.32
N VAL A 24 20.98 12.59 -0.29
CA VAL A 24 20.13 13.33 -1.23
C VAL A 24 18.83 13.76 -0.56
N SER A 25 18.40 14.97 -0.83
CA SER A 25 17.13 15.52 -0.30
C SER A 25 15.99 15.30 -1.32
N PRO A 26 14.78 14.91 -0.90
CA PRO A 26 14.42 14.52 0.48
C PRO A 26 14.96 13.11 0.83
N TRP A 27 15.40 12.93 2.07
CA TRP A 27 15.81 11.63 2.57
C TRP A 27 14.75 11.05 3.50
N THR A 28 14.59 9.73 3.45
CA THR A 28 13.65 8.97 4.27
C THR A 28 14.38 7.91 5.08
N VAL A 29 13.85 7.60 6.24
CA VAL A 29 14.34 6.54 7.12
C VAL A 29 13.15 5.70 7.55
N ALA A 30 13.20 4.40 7.28
CA ALA A 30 12.21 3.47 7.82
C ALA A 30 12.44 3.27 9.31
N VAL A 31 11.40 3.45 10.12
CA VAL A 31 11.39 3.14 11.55
C VAL A 31 10.52 1.92 11.76
N THR A 32 11.12 0.84 12.27
CA THR A 32 10.45 -0.45 12.50
C THR A 32 10.33 -0.75 13.99
N GLY A 33 9.54 -1.77 14.34
CA GLY A 33 9.39 -2.22 15.72
C GLY A 33 8.52 -1.29 16.58
N LEU A 34 7.65 -0.50 15.96
CA LEU A 34 6.71 0.34 16.68
C LEU A 34 5.52 -0.47 17.21
N THR A 35 5.06 -0.14 18.41
CA THR A 35 3.86 -0.73 19.02
C THR A 35 2.62 0.01 18.54
N ASN A 36 1.65 -0.71 17.99
CA ASN A 36 0.40 -0.13 17.55
C ASN A 36 -0.34 0.58 18.71
N GLY A 37 -0.81 1.79 18.46
CA GLY A 37 -1.50 2.63 19.43
C GLY A 37 -0.57 3.43 20.36
N SER A 38 0.74 3.17 20.36
CA SER A 38 1.70 3.93 21.15
C SER A 38 2.05 5.27 20.53
N GLN A 39 2.29 6.26 21.36
CA GLN A 39 2.76 7.58 20.95
C GLN A 39 4.29 7.60 20.84
N TYR A 40 4.77 8.18 19.75
CA TYR A 40 6.19 8.33 19.46
C TYR A 40 6.55 9.78 19.18
N ALA A 41 7.73 10.16 19.63
CA ALA A 41 8.37 11.42 19.27
C ALA A 41 9.62 11.17 18.46
N VAL A 42 9.81 11.95 17.42
CA VAL A 42 10.98 11.90 16.54
C VAL A 42 11.54 13.30 16.32
N ARG A 43 12.82 13.39 16.03
CA ARG A 43 13.43 14.61 15.51
C ARG A 43 14.59 14.26 14.57
N ALA A 44 14.79 15.09 13.58
CA ALA A 44 15.97 15.00 12.72
C ALA A 44 17.22 15.39 13.50
N TYR A 45 18.38 14.86 13.11
CA TYR A 45 19.67 15.34 13.61
C TYR A 45 20.74 15.30 12.52
N ALA A 46 21.71 16.17 12.63
CA ALA A 46 22.89 16.15 11.80
C ALA A 46 24.14 16.23 12.67
N THR A 47 25.11 15.36 12.43
CA THR A 47 26.40 15.39 13.12
C THR A 47 27.35 16.32 12.37
N THR A 48 27.88 17.31 13.06
CA THR A 48 28.85 18.26 12.55
C THR A 48 30.19 18.11 13.28
N SER A 49 31.21 18.85 12.84
CA SER A 49 32.51 18.88 13.52
C SER A 49 32.46 19.47 14.94
N THR A 50 31.41 20.23 15.26
CA THR A 50 31.18 20.86 16.57
C THR A 50 30.17 20.16 17.42
N GLY A 51 29.59 19.05 16.96
CA GLY A 51 28.56 18.27 17.66
C GLY A 51 27.30 18.05 16.85
N ASP A 52 26.28 17.43 17.48
CA ASP A 52 24.99 17.16 16.85
C ASP A 52 24.10 18.41 16.87
N ILE A 53 23.47 18.69 15.74
CA ILE A 53 22.42 19.70 15.57
C ILE A 53 21.10 18.97 15.43
N TYR A 54 20.05 19.43 16.11
CA TYR A 54 18.74 18.79 16.13
C TYR A 54 17.65 19.70 15.53
N GLY A 55 16.72 19.09 14.79
CA GLY A 55 15.50 19.72 14.35
C GLY A 55 14.41 19.76 15.43
N SER A 56 13.24 20.25 15.05
CA SER A 56 12.02 20.21 15.89
C SER A 56 11.64 18.79 16.27
N VAL A 57 10.95 18.67 17.40
CA VAL A 57 10.34 17.40 17.80
C VAL A 57 8.97 17.29 17.13
N GLU A 58 8.75 16.19 16.41
CA GLU A 58 7.48 15.82 15.83
C GLU A 58 6.91 14.61 16.58
N THR A 59 5.59 14.55 16.72
CA THR A 59 4.92 13.46 17.41
C THR A 59 3.89 12.78 16.54
N PHE A 60 3.75 11.47 16.71
CA PHE A 60 2.71 10.68 16.04
C PHE A 60 2.29 9.49 16.88
N THR A 61 1.12 8.94 16.59
CA THR A 61 0.66 7.67 17.14
C THR A 61 0.89 6.58 16.09
N ALA A 62 1.61 5.52 16.46
CA ALA A 62 1.81 4.39 15.56
C ALA A 62 0.48 3.68 15.33
N SER A 63 0.13 3.44 14.08
CA SER A 63 -1.04 2.65 13.70
C SER A 63 -0.63 1.51 12.79
N ALA A 64 -1.16 0.31 13.04
CA ALA A 64 -1.01 -0.79 12.09
C ALA A 64 -2.01 -0.59 10.94
N PRO A 65 -1.64 -0.96 9.71
CA PRO A 65 -2.59 -0.98 8.61
C PRO A 65 -3.78 -1.90 8.91
N GLU A 66 -4.97 -1.47 8.53
CA GLU A 66 -6.21 -2.22 8.70
C GLU A 66 -6.40 -3.23 7.57
N ALA A 67 -6.80 -4.47 7.88
CA ALA A 67 -7.18 -5.43 6.86
C ALA A 67 -8.51 -5.03 6.23
N ILE A 68 -8.54 -4.85 4.90
CA ILE A 68 -9.77 -4.55 4.14
C ILE A 68 -9.97 -5.60 3.05
N SER A 69 -11.21 -6.04 2.85
CA SER A 69 -11.51 -6.92 1.72
C SER A 69 -11.41 -6.17 0.39
N ILE A 70 -11.07 -6.89 -0.69
CA ILE A 70 -11.06 -6.31 -2.03
C ILE A 70 -12.45 -5.77 -2.38
N ALA A 71 -13.54 -6.46 -1.98
CA ALA A 71 -14.90 -6.04 -2.26
C ALA A 71 -15.27 -4.70 -1.58
N ASP A 72 -14.88 -4.53 -0.31
CA ASP A 72 -15.11 -3.28 0.42
C ASP A 72 -14.29 -2.14 -0.17
N LEU A 73 -13.02 -2.41 -0.52
CA LEU A 73 -12.17 -1.42 -1.18
C LEU A 73 -12.72 -1.03 -2.56
N VAL A 74 -13.20 -1.99 -3.35
CA VAL A 74 -13.89 -1.72 -4.63
C VAL A 74 -15.13 -0.87 -4.43
N THR A 75 -15.87 -1.09 -3.36
CA THR A 75 -17.04 -0.27 -3.02
C THR A 75 -16.64 1.17 -2.71
N LYS A 76 -15.58 1.36 -1.91
CA LYS A 76 -15.02 2.69 -1.64
C LYS A 76 -14.56 3.38 -2.94
N ILE A 77 -13.81 2.67 -3.80
CA ILE A 77 -13.32 3.20 -5.08
C ILE A 77 -14.50 3.66 -5.97
N LYS A 78 -15.54 2.86 -6.09
CA LYS A 78 -16.70 3.17 -6.94
C LYS A 78 -17.52 4.36 -6.42
N ALA A 79 -17.38 4.73 -5.16
CA ALA A 79 -18.02 5.91 -4.58
C ALA A 79 -17.23 7.20 -4.89
N THR A 80 -16.01 7.12 -5.44
CA THR A 80 -15.22 8.29 -5.80
C THR A 80 -15.59 8.80 -7.20
N THR A 81 -15.59 10.11 -7.38
CA THR A 81 -15.80 10.77 -8.68
C THR A 81 -14.50 11.28 -9.31
N GLU A 82 -13.42 11.26 -8.53
CA GLU A 82 -12.09 11.75 -8.94
C GLU A 82 -11.00 10.92 -8.25
N VAL A 83 -9.74 11.16 -8.62
CA VAL A 83 -8.59 10.53 -7.95
C VAL A 83 -8.52 11.02 -6.51
N THR A 84 -8.71 10.11 -5.57
CA THR A 84 -8.83 10.42 -4.14
C THR A 84 -7.79 9.63 -3.34
N PRO A 85 -7.06 10.24 -2.39
CA PRO A 85 -6.26 9.46 -1.43
C PRO A 85 -7.11 8.45 -0.67
N ILE A 86 -6.55 7.30 -0.33
CA ILE A 86 -7.21 6.38 0.60
C ILE A 86 -7.30 7.00 2.00
N ASP A 87 -8.32 6.65 2.75
CA ASP A 87 -8.66 7.27 4.04
C ASP A 87 -7.89 6.70 5.23
N ASN A 88 -7.29 5.51 5.08
CA ASN A 88 -6.50 4.85 6.12
C ASN A 88 -5.38 4.01 5.47
N ASP A 89 -4.42 3.55 6.28
CA ASP A 89 -3.49 2.51 5.85
C ASP A 89 -4.23 1.18 5.78
N TYR A 90 -4.14 0.49 4.64
CA TYR A 90 -4.83 -0.78 4.42
C TYR A 90 -3.87 -1.91 4.08
N ILE A 91 -4.26 -3.13 4.44
CA ILE A 91 -3.72 -4.36 3.90
C ILE A 91 -4.81 -5.03 3.10
N ILE A 92 -4.52 -5.34 1.84
CA ILE A 92 -5.33 -6.22 1.01
C ILE A 92 -4.60 -7.52 0.74
N GLN A 93 -5.35 -8.60 0.55
CA GLN A 93 -4.82 -9.89 0.12
C GLN A 93 -5.71 -10.45 -0.99
N GLY A 94 -5.07 -10.98 -2.04
CA GLY A 94 -5.79 -11.52 -3.18
C GLY A 94 -4.88 -12.30 -4.10
N ILE A 95 -5.43 -12.88 -5.15
CA ILE A 95 -4.69 -13.62 -6.16
C ILE A 95 -4.60 -12.80 -7.47
N ILE A 96 -3.45 -12.92 -8.13
CA ILE A 96 -3.24 -12.37 -9.46
C ILE A 96 -4.15 -13.12 -10.43
N CYS A 97 -5.06 -12.38 -11.08
CA CYS A 97 -6.00 -12.93 -12.05
C CYS A 97 -5.73 -12.48 -13.50
N GLY A 98 -4.74 -11.64 -13.72
CA GLY A 98 -4.15 -11.38 -15.02
C GLY A 98 -3.01 -12.37 -15.29
N ASP A 99 -2.74 -12.63 -16.53
CA ASP A 99 -1.64 -13.49 -16.95
C ASP A 99 -0.55 -12.68 -17.66
N PRO A 100 0.52 -12.30 -16.95
CA PRO A 100 1.62 -11.54 -17.56
C PRO A 100 2.35 -12.32 -18.66
N GLU A 101 2.44 -13.65 -18.55
CA GLU A 101 3.08 -14.50 -19.56
C GLU A 101 2.29 -14.48 -20.89
N ALA A 102 0.96 -14.49 -20.80
CA ALA A 102 0.08 -14.33 -21.95
C ALA A 102 -0.03 -12.86 -22.43
N GLN A 103 0.74 -11.93 -21.84
CA GLN A 103 0.77 -10.50 -22.19
C GLN A 103 -0.60 -9.80 -22.08
N ASN A 104 -1.47 -10.26 -21.20
CA ASN A 104 -2.75 -9.61 -20.96
C ASN A 104 -2.72 -8.59 -19.79
N CYS A 105 -1.53 -8.35 -19.22
CA CYS A 105 -1.30 -7.31 -18.23
C CYS A 105 -0.58 -6.12 -18.89
N SER A 106 -1.13 -4.91 -18.69
CA SER A 106 -0.47 -3.68 -19.12
C SER A 106 0.76 -3.39 -18.25
N TYR A 107 1.70 -2.62 -18.79
CA TYR A 107 2.87 -2.15 -18.07
C TYR A 107 2.49 -1.55 -16.70
N GLY A 108 3.22 -1.95 -15.66
CA GLY A 108 2.99 -1.48 -14.29
C GLY A 108 1.67 -1.91 -13.66
N THR A 109 0.97 -2.90 -14.24
CA THR A 109 -0.39 -3.26 -13.82
C THR A 109 -0.46 -4.70 -13.33
N LEU A 110 -1.09 -4.90 -12.16
CA LEU A 110 -1.53 -6.21 -11.68
C LEU A 110 -3.05 -6.20 -11.53
N TYR A 111 -3.69 -7.25 -12.05
CA TYR A 111 -5.11 -7.51 -11.82
C TYR A 111 -5.24 -8.49 -10.66
N VAL A 112 -5.90 -8.07 -9.59
CA VAL A 112 -5.99 -8.82 -8.33
C VAL A 112 -7.43 -9.05 -7.97
N MET A 113 -7.76 -10.27 -7.57
CA MET A 113 -9.11 -10.65 -7.15
C MET A 113 -9.10 -11.35 -5.79
N THR A 114 -10.24 -11.33 -5.12
CA THR A 114 -10.43 -12.12 -3.91
C THR A 114 -10.29 -13.62 -4.25
N LYS A 115 -9.49 -14.33 -3.48
CA LYS A 115 -9.28 -15.78 -3.65
C LYS A 115 -10.61 -16.53 -3.58
N GLY A 116 -10.89 -17.34 -4.60
CA GLY A 116 -12.10 -18.14 -4.68
C GLY A 116 -13.37 -17.34 -5.04
N ALA A 117 -13.28 -16.05 -5.33
CA ALA A 117 -14.44 -15.27 -5.76
C ALA A 117 -14.92 -15.71 -7.15
N THR A 118 -16.23 -15.83 -7.29
CA THR A 118 -16.93 -16.20 -8.54
C THR A 118 -17.90 -15.14 -9.01
N THR A 119 -17.98 -14.00 -8.31
CA THR A 119 -18.91 -12.90 -8.61
C THR A 119 -18.16 -11.61 -8.93
N ALA A 120 -18.79 -10.75 -9.72
CA ALA A 120 -18.27 -9.42 -10.02
C ALA A 120 -18.10 -8.56 -8.76
N GLY A 121 -17.22 -7.55 -8.81
CA GLY A 121 -16.98 -6.64 -7.68
C GLY A 121 -15.90 -7.11 -6.70
N ASN A 122 -15.29 -8.26 -6.97
CA ASN A 122 -14.24 -8.85 -6.13
C ASN A 122 -12.85 -8.75 -6.77
N ALA A 123 -12.64 -7.80 -7.70
CA ALA A 123 -11.37 -7.59 -8.38
C ALA A 123 -11.10 -6.10 -8.55
N LEU A 124 -9.82 -5.74 -8.50
CA LEU A 124 -9.34 -4.39 -8.74
C LEU A 124 -8.01 -4.40 -9.50
N THR A 125 -7.64 -3.24 -9.99
CA THR A 125 -6.37 -2.99 -10.65
C THR A 125 -5.41 -2.33 -9.67
N LEU A 126 -4.19 -2.86 -9.54
CA LEU A 126 -3.06 -2.22 -8.88
C LEU A 126 -2.14 -1.64 -9.95
N TYR A 127 -1.91 -0.34 -9.92
CA TYR A 127 -1.07 0.35 -10.89
C TYR A 127 0.07 1.11 -10.21
N ASN A 128 1.31 0.74 -10.60
CA ASN A 128 2.52 1.48 -10.26
C ASN A 128 3.57 1.25 -11.34
N THR A 129 4.17 2.30 -11.85
CA THR A 129 5.16 2.23 -12.94
C THR A 129 6.42 1.43 -12.60
N THR A 130 6.69 1.18 -11.31
CA THR A 130 7.83 0.36 -10.87
C THR A 130 7.50 -1.12 -10.75
N ILE A 131 6.22 -1.51 -10.82
CA ILE A 131 5.83 -2.91 -10.86
C ILE A 131 6.27 -3.53 -12.19
N LYS A 132 6.86 -4.71 -12.08
CA LYS A 132 7.21 -5.58 -13.20
C LYS A 132 6.25 -6.75 -13.21
N PRO A 133 5.18 -6.70 -14.02
CA PRO A 133 4.16 -7.76 -14.03
C PRO A 133 4.76 -9.14 -14.31
N GLU A 134 5.82 -9.21 -15.10
CA GLU A 134 6.55 -10.44 -15.44
C GLU A 134 7.20 -11.15 -14.26
N THR A 135 7.27 -10.51 -13.07
CA THR A 135 7.75 -11.15 -11.83
C THR A 135 6.65 -11.93 -11.10
N TYR A 136 5.43 -11.83 -11.58
CA TYR A 136 4.26 -12.49 -11.03
C TYR A 136 3.64 -13.43 -12.07
N SER A 137 2.98 -14.48 -11.59
CA SER A 137 2.27 -15.44 -12.43
C SER A 137 0.78 -15.46 -12.08
N LEU A 138 -0.03 -15.90 -13.01
CA LEU A 138 -1.44 -16.19 -12.78
C LEU A 138 -1.59 -17.13 -11.57
N GLY A 139 -2.42 -16.75 -10.59
CA GLY A 139 -2.64 -17.51 -9.37
C GLY A 139 -1.60 -17.28 -8.27
N ASP A 140 -0.67 -16.34 -8.44
CA ASP A 140 0.14 -15.87 -7.30
C ASP A 140 -0.75 -15.15 -6.29
N GLU A 141 -0.67 -15.54 -5.04
CA GLU A 141 -1.33 -14.83 -3.95
C GLU A 141 -0.39 -13.77 -3.41
N ILE A 142 -0.89 -12.55 -3.32
CA ILE A 142 -0.13 -11.40 -2.85
C ILE A 142 -0.85 -10.72 -1.67
N LYS A 143 -0.05 -10.13 -0.80
CA LYS A 143 -0.47 -9.18 0.23
C LYS A 143 0.14 -7.82 -0.13
N VAL A 144 -0.66 -6.78 -0.07
CA VAL A 144 -0.21 -5.42 -0.40
C VAL A 144 -0.56 -4.49 0.74
N THR A 145 0.44 -3.74 1.21
CA THR A 145 0.21 -2.64 2.16
C THR A 145 0.02 -1.36 1.37
N LEU A 146 -1.10 -0.72 1.59
CA LEU A 146 -1.48 0.56 0.98
C LEU A 146 -1.35 1.66 2.03
N ARG A 147 -0.52 2.66 1.78
CA ARG A 147 -0.28 3.78 2.70
C ARG A 147 -1.11 4.99 2.29
N LYS A 148 -1.83 5.59 3.23
CA LYS A 148 -2.69 6.77 2.98
C LYS A 148 -1.93 7.99 2.47
N GLU A 149 -0.63 8.10 2.80
CA GLU A 149 0.22 9.20 2.35
C GLU A 149 0.52 9.13 0.84
N SER A 150 0.42 7.95 0.22
CA SER A 150 0.82 7.75 -1.17
C SER A 150 -0.25 7.10 -2.03
N ALA A 151 -0.98 6.11 -1.51
CA ALA A 151 -1.95 5.35 -2.29
C ALA A 151 -3.21 6.17 -2.59
N LYS A 152 -3.69 6.02 -3.81
CA LYS A 152 -4.86 6.73 -4.35
C LYS A 152 -5.82 5.75 -4.97
N MET A 153 -7.10 6.01 -4.81
CA MET A 153 -8.20 5.25 -5.39
C MET A 153 -8.89 6.06 -6.50
N GLN A 154 -9.30 5.37 -7.56
CA GLN A 154 -10.02 5.96 -8.68
C GLN A 154 -10.77 4.90 -9.48
N VAL A 155 -11.76 5.30 -10.24
CA VAL A 155 -12.29 4.51 -11.34
C VAL A 155 -11.56 4.91 -12.61
N TYR A 156 -10.75 4.01 -13.16
CA TYR A 156 -10.01 4.25 -14.40
C TYR A 156 -10.49 3.31 -15.51
N ASN A 157 -10.89 3.86 -16.64
CA ASN A 157 -11.49 3.08 -17.75
C ASN A 157 -12.58 2.11 -17.27
N SER A 158 -13.50 2.59 -16.42
CA SER A 158 -14.60 1.83 -15.82
C SER A 158 -14.15 0.72 -14.84
N ALA A 159 -12.87 0.60 -14.53
CA ALA A 159 -12.34 -0.39 -13.59
C ALA A 159 -11.89 0.27 -12.27
N PRO A 160 -12.14 -0.35 -11.10
CA PRO A 160 -11.61 0.13 -9.85
C PRO A 160 -10.09 -0.04 -9.83
N GLN A 161 -9.38 1.03 -9.47
CA GLN A 161 -7.92 1.07 -9.48
C GLN A 161 -7.36 1.70 -8.21
N ILE A 162 -6.28 1.11 -7.69
CA ILE A 162 -5.37 1.73 -6.73
C ILE A 162 -4.07 2.07 -7.44
N SER A 163 -3.56 3.28 -7.19
CA SER A 163 -2.28 3.76 -7.71
C SER A 163 -1.46 4.43 -6.61
N GLY A 164 -0.19 4.75 -6.89
CA GLY A 164 0.67 5.50 -5.99
C GLY A 164 1.19 4.75 -4.75
N PHE A 165 0.85 3.46 -4.58
CA PHE A 165 1.42 2.63 -3.52
C PHE A 165 2.88 2.26 -3.85
N ASP A 166 3.67 1.83 -2.85
CA ASP A 166 5.03 1.37 -3.06
C ASP A 166 5.03 -0.08 -3.56
N ALA A 167 5.71 -0.35 -4.67
CA ALA A 167 5.86 -1.70 -5.21
C ALA A 167 6.63 -2.65 -4.26
N ALA A 168 7.49 -2.11 -3.38
CA ALA A 168 8.17 -2.89 -2.36
C ALA A 168 7.22 -3.41 -1.25
N GLU A 169 6.03 -2.82 -1.11
CA GLU A 169 4.99 -3.27 -0.18
C GLU A 169 4.10 -4.39 -0.75
N VAL A 170 4.46 -4.94 -1.93
CA VAL A 170 3.79 -6.11 -2.52
C VAL A 170 4.56 -7.37 -2.15
N GLU A 171 4.00 -8.16 -1.25
CA GLU A 171 4.56 -9.41 -0.76
C GLU A 171 3.89 -10.60 -1.44
N LYS A 172 4.66 -11.51 -2.06
CA LYS A 172 4.14 -12.78 -2.59
C LYS A 172 4.02 -13.79 -1.46
N ILE A 173 2.80 -14.29 -1.23
CA ILE A 173 2.46 -15.23 -0.15
C ILE A 173 2.55 -16.68 -0.64
N SER A 174 1.99 -16.98 -1.80
CA SER A 174 1.98 -18.33 -2.38
C SER A 174 1.81 -18.26 -3.89
N SER A 175 2.02 -19.39 -4.58
CA SER A 175 1.87 -19.52 -6.02
C SER A 175 0.97 -20.70 -6.37
N GLY A 176 0.50 -20.73 -7.64
CA GLY A 176 -0.26 -21.86 -8.17
C GLY A 176 -1.67 -21.98 -7.63
N ASN A 177 -2.24 -20.90 -7.10
CA ASN A 177 -3.63 -20.89 -6.64
C ASN A 177 -4.57 -20.93 -7.85
N ASN A 178 -5.69 -21.66 -7.70
CA ASN A 178 -6.68 -21.77 -8.75
C ASN A 178 -7.43 -20.43 -8.94
N VAL A 179 -7.39 -19.89 -10.15
CA VAL A 179 -8.15 -18.71 -10.56
C VAL A 179 -9.43 -19.16 -11.22
N GLN A 180 -10.58 -18.94 -10.56
CA GLN A 180 -11.87 -19.26 -11.11
C GLN A 180 -12.38 -18.15 -12.00
N PRO A 181 -12.91 -18.46 -13.20
CA PRO A 181 -13.63 -17.48 -14.00
C PRO A 181 -14.84 -16.93 -13.25
N VAL A 182 -15.04 -15.61 -13.36
CA VAL A 182 -16.26 -14.99 -12.85
C VAL A 182 -17.39 -15.27 -13.82
N THR A 183 -18.52 -15.82 -13.32
CA THR A 183 -19.72 -15.99 -14.11
C THR A 183 -20.38 -14.62 -14.31
N ILE A 184 -20.53 -14.21 -15.56
CA ILE A 184 -21.31 -13.03 -15.94
C ILE A 184 -22.67 -13.49 -16.49
N THR A 185 -23.74 -12.85 -16.05
CA THR A 185 -25.04 -13.04 -16.68
C THR A 185 -24.99 -12.42 -18.08
N ALA A 186 -25.55 -13.12 -19.06
CA ALA A 186 -25.57 -12.67 -20.45
C ALA A 186 -26.08 -11.22 -20.56
N VAL A 187 -25.33 -10.34 -21.22
CA VAL A 187 -25.77 -8.97 -21.51
C VAL A 187 -26.64 -9.06 -22.78
N SER A 188 -27.90 -8.68 -22.66
CA SER A 188 -28.77 -8.55 -23.83
C SER A 188 -28.32 -7.32 -24.63
N TYR A 189 -27.76 -7.53 -25.81
CA TYR A 189 -27.54 -6.44 -26.76
C TYR A 189 -28.87 -6.19 -27.50
N THR A 190 -29.56 -5.15 -27.15
CA THR A 190 -30.59 -4.59 -28.02
C THR A 190 -29.91 -3.75 -29.07
N HIS A 191 -29.83 -4.25 -30.29
CA HIS A 191 -29.52 -3.41 -31.45
C HIS A 191 -30.71 -2.48 -31.67
N LEU A 192 -30.50 -1.16 -31.52
CA LEU A 192 -31.37 -0.13 -32.06
C LEU A 192 -30.94 0.17 -33.50
#